data_e20581b84e3f450914063d52fbe1a2b6
#
_entry.id   e20581b84e3f450914063d52fbe1a2b6
#
_cell.length_a   1.000
_cell.length_b   1.000
_cell.length_c   1.000
_cell.angle_alpha   90.00
_cell.angle_beta   90.00
_cell.angle_gamma   90.00
#
_symmetry.space_group_name_H-M   'P 1'
#
loop_
_entity.id
_entity.type
_entity.pdbx_description
1 polymer ?
#
loop_
_entity_poly.entity_id
_entity_poly.type
_entity_poly.pdbx_seq_one_letter_code
_entity_poly.pdbx_strand_id
1 'polypeptide(L)'
;MRTEQRVLDLMGRAMGRFEMLRPHDRIAVGVSGGKDSLSLLHALVAYRKRAPFPYELIALTVEQGKFKLPIQALGDKIRDLGVEWVIREDAKTLELIAQGIPHGCDVCSRHRRYHLYNIASELNCTVLALGHTADDCSESLFRNILFNGRIASLPPVAESRKGGLRLIRPLVFVSEELSTEYARVHGFLPIACVCGEKESVRKEIREFLDSMKGRHLGISDSVTAALGNVNLYSLFGKTLEPAVAEDEE
;
A
#
# COMPACT_ATOMS: atom_id res chain seq x y z
N MET A 1 1.20 19.46 12.85
CA MET A 1 1.58 18.75 14.11
C MET A 1 0.62 17.61 14.47
N ARG A 2 -0.70 17.83 14.65
CA ARG A 2 -1.64 16.72 15.00
C ARG A 2 -1.71 15.61 13.95
N THR A 3 -1.83 15.95 12.68
CA THR A 3 -1.96 14.98 11.55
C THR A 3 -0.70 14.12 11.40
N GLU A 4 0.48 14.75 11.40
CA GLU A 4 1.76 14.05 11.31
C GLU A 4 1.96 13.06 12.46
N GLN A 5 1.74 13.52 13.70
CA GLN A 5 1.84 12.69 14.89
C GLN A 5 0.93 11.45 14.77
N ARG A 6 -0.33 11.65 14.34
CA ARG A 6 -1.32 10.58 14.22
C ARG A 6 -0.92 9.55 13.16
N VAL A 7 -0.41 10.00 12.00
CA VAL A 7 0.10 9.08 10.96
C VAL A 7 1.28 8.28 11.48
N LEU A 8 2.26 8.93 12.12
CA LEU A 8 3.44 8.25 12.67
C LEU A 8 3.08 7.25 13.78
N ASP A 9 2.10 7.56 14.62
CA ASP A 9 1.65 6.67 15.69
C ASP A 9 0.92 5.43 15.12
N LEU A 10 0.02 5.62 14.14
CA LEU A 10 -0.68 4.52 13.48
C LEU A 10 0.28 3.63 12.67
N MET A 11 1.22 4.25 11.94
CA MET A 11 2.26 3.54 11.21
C MET A 11 3.17 2.75 12.18
N GLY A 12 3.60 3.37 13.27
CA GLY A 12 4.42 2.70 14.30
C GLY A 12 3.69 1.51 14.95
N ARG A 13 2.39 1.68 15.24
CA ARG A 13 1.54 0.58 15.74
C ARG A 13 1.45 -0.58 14.74
N ALA A 14 1.27 -0.30 13.45
CA ALA A 14 1.25 -1.34 12.42
C ALA A 14 2.60 -2.05 12.32
N MET A 15 3.70 -1.28 12.26
CA MET A 15 5.05 -1.85 12.17
C MET A 15 5.40 -2.72 13.39
N GLY A 16 5.03 -2.28 14.60
CA GLY A 16 5.26 -3.07 15.82
C GLY A 16 4.36 -4.31 15.90
N ARG A 17 3.04 -4.17 15.62
CA ARG A 17 2.09 -5.28 15.69
C ARG A 17 2.43 -6.43 14.75
N PHE A 18 2.93 -6.11 13.55
CA PHE A 18 3.21 -7.09 12.51
C PHE A 18 4.70 -7.35 12.31
N GLU A 19 5.55 -6.89 13.22
CA GLU A 19 7.01 -7.07 13.18
C GLU A 19 7.62 -6.78 11.80
N MET A 20 7.18 -5.63 11.23
CA MET A 20 7.49 -5.29 9.83
C MET A 20 8.97 -5.00 9.58
N LEU A 21 9.69 -4.50 10.59
CA LEU A 21 11.09 -4.09 10.47
C LEU A 21 11.98 -4.84 11.46
N ARG A 22 13.23 -5.04 11.05
CA ARG A 22 14.32 -5.61 11.86
C ARG A 22 15.50 -4.63 11.90
N PRO A 23 16.40 -4.74 12.91
CA PRO A 23 17.62 -3.96 12.93
C PRO A 23 18.40 -4.07 11.63
N HIS A 24 18.90 -2.93 11.12
CA HIS A 24 19.70 -2.83 9.90
C HIS A 24 18.97 -3.23 8.60
N ASP A 25 17.63 -3.25 8.59
CA ASP A 25 16.89 -3.43 7.34
C ASP A 25 17.24 -2.34 6.33
N ARG A 26 17.42 -2.73 5.08
CA ARG A 26 17.52 -1.85 3.93
C ARG A 26 16.18 -1.88 3.22
N ILE A 27 15.44 -0.77 3.30
CA ILE A 27 14.05 -0.67 2.89
C ILE A 27 13.95 0.03 1.54
N ALA A 28 13.50 -0.70 0.54
CA ALA A 28 13.05 -0.14 -0.73
C ALA A 28 11.63 0.39 -0.56
N VAL A 29 11.38 1.67 -0.81
CA VAL A 29 10.06 2.28 -0.79
C VAL A 29 9.57 2.45 -2.22
N GLY A 30 8.49 1.78 -2.59
CA GLY A 30 7.87 1.93 -3.91
C GLY A 30 7.15 3.27 -4.04
N VAL A 31 7.73 4.22 -4.79
CA VAL A 31 7.17 5.56 -5.00
C VAL A 31 6.56 5.65 -6.39
N SER A 32 5.22 5.71 -6.43
CA SER A 32 4.44 5.75 -7.69
C SER A 32 4.05 7.15 -8.13
N GLY A 33 4.49 8.20 -7.44
CA GLY A 33 4.03 9.56 -7.65
C GLY A 33 2.66 9.88 -7.03
N GLY A 34 1.94 8.88 -6.53
CA GLY A 34 0.71 9.07 -5.76
C GLY A 34 1.00 9.58 -4.35
N LYS A 35 0.03 10.32 -3.78
CA LYS A 35 0.12 10.92 -2.45
C LYS A 35 0.52 9.93 -1.35
N ASP A 36 -0.03 8.70 -1.36
CA ASP A 36 0.20 7.71 -0.31
C ASP A 36 1.63 7.15 -0.33
N SER A 37 2.20 6.97 -1.51
CA SER A 37 3.59 6.51 -1.66
C SER A 37 4.60 7.56 -1.20
N LEU A 38 4.34 8.85 -1.48
CA LEU A 38 5.14 9.96 -0.97
C LEU A 38 4.96 10.14 0.53
N SER A 39 3.72 10.03 1.02
CA SER A 39 3.40 10.07 2.46
C SER A 39 4.11 8.95 3.22
N LEU A 40 4.13 7.73 2.66
CA LEU A 40 4.87 6.61 3.24
C LEU A 40 6.37 6.91 3.33
N LEU A 41 6.99 7.38 2.24
CA LEU A 41 8.42 7.70 2.22
C LEU A 41 8.75 8.76 3.28
N HIS A 42 8.02 9.87 3.29
CA HIS A 42 8.19 10.95 4.27
C HIS A 42 7.98 10.45 5.71
N ALA A 43 6.92 9.69 5.95
CA ALA A 43 6.64 9.15 7.27
C ALA A 43 7.75 8.19 7.76
N LEU A 44 8.31 7.35 6.88
CA LEU A 44 9.45 6.49 7.22
C LEU A 44 10.72 7.31 7.51
N VAL A 45 10.98 8.39 6.78
CA VAL A 45 12.09 9.32 7.08
C VAL A 45 11.89 9.96 8.45
N ALA A 46 10.70 10.48 8.74
CA ALA A 46 10.39 11.09 10.04
C ALA A 46 10.44 10.07 11.20
N TYR A 47 10.01 8.84 10.95
CA TYR A 47 9.98 7.77 11.95
C TYR A 47 11.36 7.30 12.39
N ARG A 48 12.43 7.51 11.59
CA ARG A 48 13.82 7.18 11.98
C ARG A 48 14.20 7.70 13.37
N LYS A 49 13.66 8.88 13.75
CA LYS A 49 13.92 9.50 15.06
C LYS A 49 13.27 8.77 16.24
N ARG A 50 12.30 7.89 15.97
CA ARG A 50 11.50 7.14 16.96
C ARG A 50 11.75 5.65 16.90
N ALA A 51 12.38 5.18 15.82
CA ALA A 51 12.64 3.77 15.60
C ALA A 51 13.57 3.22 16.71
N PRO A 52 13.31 2.02 17.24
CA PRO A 52 14.13 1.42 18.28
C PRO A 52 15.50 0.93 17.76
N PHE A 53 15.72 0.97 16.44
CA PHE A 53 16.94 0.55 15.76
C PHE A 53 17.10 1.29 14.41
N PRO A 54 18.33 1.36 13.89
CA PRO A 54 18.59 1.99 12.61
C PRO A 54 18.09 1.16 11.43
N TYR A 55 17.70 1.84 10.34
CA TYR A 55 17.39 1.26 9.03
C TYR A 55 17.76 2.24 7.91
N GLU A 56 17.97 1.72 6.72
CA GLU A 56 18.25 2.49 5.50
C GLU A 56 17.00 2.61 4.63
N LEU A 57 16.90 3.68 3.84
CA LEU A 57 15.81 3.92 2.91
C LEU A 57 16.36 4.19 1.51
N ILE A 58 15.75 3.55 0.51
CA ILE A 58 15.93 3.83 -0.92
C ILE A 58 14.54 3.99 -1.53
N ALA A 59 14.33 5.06 -2.28
CA ALA A 59 13.10 5.26 -3.03
C ALA A 59 13.20 4.61 -4.42
N LEU A 60 12.23 3.78 -4.78
CA LEU A 60 12.17 3.12 -6.09
C LEU A 60 10.98 3.62 -6.90
N THR A 61 11.24 4.04 -8.13
CA THR A 61 10.19 4.40 -9.08
C THR A 61 10.30 3.57 -10.35
N VAL A 62 9.17 3.04 -10.82
CA VAL A 62 9.06 2.38 -12.12
C VAL A 62 8.38 3.32 -13.09
N GLU A 63 9.13 3.79 -14.09
CA GLU A 63 8.62 4.65 -15.15
C GLU A 63 7.87 3.82 -16.19
N GLN A 64 6.59 4.15 -16.36
CA GLN A 64 5.67 3.45 -17.25
C GLN A 64 5.00 4.38 -18.27
N GLY A 65 5.52 5.60 -18.46
CA GLY A 65 4.89 6.61 -19.34
C GLY A 65 3.57 7.17 -18.83
N LYS A 66 3.31 7.06 -17.52
CA LYS A 66 2.00 7.38 -16.95
C LYS A 66 1.91 8.73 -16.26
N PHE A 67 3.04 9.36 -16.03
CA PHE A 67 3.06 10.62 -15.30
C PHE A 67 2.63 11.78 -16.21
N LYS A 68 1.65 12.56 -15.76
CA LYS A 68 1.25 13.83 -16.44
C LYS A 68 2.26 14.96 -16.23
N LEU A 69 3.15 14.83 -15.25
CA LEU A 69 4.22 15.78 -14.97
C LEU A 69 5.57 15.12 -15.22
N PRO A 70 6.62 15.92 -15.51
CA PRO A 70 7.96 15.38 -15.62
C PRO A 70 8.37 14.61 -14.37
N ILE A 71 8.92 13.42 -14.55
CA ILE A 71 9.33 12.55 -13.45
C ILE A 71 10.39 13.19 -12.56
N GLN A 72 11.12 14.18 -13.09
CA GLN A 72 12.10 14.99 -12.36
C GLN A 72 11.48 15.68 -11.15
N ALA A 73 10.24 16.19 -11.26
CA ALA A 73 9.53 16.82 -10.14
C ALA A 73 9.28 15.86 -8.97
N LEU A 74 9.16 14.54 -9.25
CA LEU A 74 9.12 13.51 -8.23
C LEU A 74 10.50 13.32 -7.60
N GLY A 75 11.55 13.29 -8.43
CA GLY A 75 12.94 13.16 -7.99
C GLY A 75 13.38 14.30 -7.08
N ASP A 76 12.97 15.54 -7.37
CA ASP A 76 13.26 16.70 -6.52
C ASP A 76 12.71 16.52 -5.11
N LYS A 77 11.43 16.12 -5.00
CA LYS A 77 10.79 15.85 -3.70
C LYS A 77 11.47 14.73 -2.90
N ILE A 78 11.95 13.69 -3.59
CA ILE A 78 12.67 12.59 -2.94
C ILE A 78 14.05 13.04 -2.47
N ARG A 79 14.77 13.83 -3.27
CA ARG A 79 16.07 14.41 -2.89
C ARG A 79 15.95 15.34 -1.68
N ASP A 80 14.90 16.15 -1.61
CA ASP A 80 14.63 17.03 -0.46
C ASP A 80 14.48 16.26 0.85
N LEU A 81 14.06 14.98 0.78
CA LEU A 81 13.98 14.09 1.93
C LEU A 81 15.33 13.43 2.30
N GLY A 82 16.40 13.69 1.53
CA GLY A 82 17.71 13.07 1.74
C GLY A 82 17.72 11.56 1.52
N VAL A 83 16.89 11.06 0.61
CA VAL A 83 16.79 9.64 0.29
C VAL A 83 17.34 9.38 -1.12
N GLU A 84 18.13 8.31 -1.24
CA GLU A 84 18.59 7.82 -2.55
C GLU A 84 17.37 7.44 -3.41
N TRP A 85 17.41 7.83 -4.68
CA TRP A 85 16.32 7.55 -5.62
C TRP A 85 16.81 6.75 -6.82
N VAL A 86 16.20 5.60 -7.04
CA VAL A 86 16.47 4.72 -8.19
C VAL A 86 15.20 4.62 -9.05
N ILE A 87 15.41 4.83 -10.35
CA ILE A 87 14.36 4.77 -11.37
C ILE A 87 14.66 3.63 -12.33
N ARG A 88 13.62 2.91 -12.74
CA ARG A 88 13.70 1.89 -13.78
C ARG A 88 12.53 2.06 -14.77
N GLU A 89 12.85 2.04 -16.05
CA GLU A 89 11.84 2.02 -17.10
C GLU A 89 11.23 0.64 -17.26
N ASP A 90 9.89 0.59 -17.39
CA ASP A 90 9.14 -0.57 -17.84
C ASP A 90 8.90 -0.45 -19.35
N ALA A 91 9.89 -0.85 -20.14
CA ALA A 91 9.87 -0.74 -21.59
C ALA A 91 8.62 -1.36 -22.21
N LYS A 92 8.14 -2.48 -21.66
CA LYS A 92 6.94 -3.18 -22.17
C LYS A 92 5.67 -2.35 -21.97
N THR A 93 5.48 -1.73 -20.80
CA THR A 93 4.33 -0.86 -20.57
C THR A 93 4.45 0.44 -21.37
N LEU A 94 5.66 1.02 -21.49
CA LEU A 94 5.92 2.18 -22.35
C LEU A 94 5.53 1.91 -23.80
N GLU A 95 5.90 0.75 -24.35
CA GLU A 95 5.53 0.34 -25.70
C GLU A 95 4.02 0.19 -25.88
N LEU A 96 3.31 -0.46 -24.95
CA LEU A 96 1.85 -0.58 -24.98
C LEU A 96 1.16 0.79 -25.02
N ILE A 97 1.65 1.74 -24.22
CA ILE A 97 1.11 3.11 -24.18
C ILE A 97 1.43 3.84 -25.48
N ALA A 98 2.67 3.76 -25.99
CA ALA A 98 3.09 4.43 -27.23
C ALA A 98 2.31 3.93 -28.45
N GLN A 99 1.98 2.65 -28.51
CA GLN A 99 1.21 2.03 -29.59
C GLN A 99 -0.31 2.21 -29.40
N GLY A 100 -0.77 2.83 -28.31
CA GLY A 100 -2.19 2.97 -28.01
C GLY A 100 -2.92 1.65 -27.76
N ILE A 101 -2.19 0.58 -27.40
CA ILE A 101 -2.76 -0.73 -27.16
C ILE A 101 -3.57 -0.70 -25.86
N PRO A 102 -4.88 -0.99 -25.88
CA PRO A 102 -5.70 -1.01 -24.68
C PRO A 102 -5.20 -2.06 -23.69
N HIS A 103 -4.96 -1.65 -22.45
CA HIS A 103 -4.57 -2.54 -21.35
C HIS A 103 -5.18 -2.06 -20.03
N GLY A 104 -5.41 -3.01 -19.12
CA GLY A 104 -5.98 -2.73 -17.80
C GLY A 104 -4.94 -2.19 -16.80
N CYS A 105 -5.42 -1.52 -15.75
CA CYS A 105 -4.57 -1.08 -14.64
C CYS A 105 -3.89 -2.25 -13.91
N ASP A 106 -4.47 -3.46 -14.00
CA ASP A 106 -3.91 -4.69 -13.45
C ASP A 106 -2.60 -5.11 -14.14
N VAL A 107 -2.52 -4.98 -15.48
CA VAL A 107 -1.29 -5.25 -16.27
C VAL A 107 -0.17 -4.33 -15.78
N CYS A 108 -0.41 -3.04 -15.75
CA CYS A 108 0.57 -2.05 -15.29
C CYS A 108 0.98 -2.28 -13.83
N SER A 109 0.03 -2.62 -12.96
CA SER A 109 0.32 -2.88 -11.55
C SER A 109 1.15 -4.16 -11.36
N ARG A 110 0.93 -5.18 -12.20
CA ARG A 110 1.69 -6.43 -12.21
C ARG A 110 3.13 -6.19 -12.65
N HIS A 111 3.33 -5.48 -13.77
CA HIS A 111 4.66 -5.13 -14.28
C HIS A 111 5.43 -4.25 -13.29
N ARG A 112 4.79 -3.19 -12.76
CA ARG A 112 5.41 -2.34 -11.75
C ARG A 112 5.87 -3.13 -10.54
N ARG A 113 5.04 -4.05 -10.03
CA ARG A 113 5.39 -4.91 -8.89
C ARG A 113 6.58 -5.81 -9.23
N TYR A 114 6.59 -6.42 -10.41
CA TYR A 114 7.71 -7.24 -10.89
C TYR A 114 9.03 -6.44 -10.89
N HIS A 115 9.03 -5.23 -11.46
CA HIS A 115 10.22 -4.38 -11.47
C HIS A 115 10.65 -3.95 -10.07
N LEU A 116 9.72 -3.55 -9.20
CA LEU A 116 10.05 -3.17 -7.82
C LEU A 116 10.73 -4.31 -7.06
N TYR A 117 10.26 -5.55 -7.21
CA TYR A 117 10.90 -6.72 -6.60
C TYR A 117 12.31 -6.95 -7.12
N ASN A 118 12.51 -6.86 -8.44
CA ASN A 118 13.82 -7.07 -9.04
C ASN A 118 14.82 -6.00 -8.62
N ILE A 119 14.44 -4.72 -8.69
CA ILE A 119 15.31 -3.60 -8.28
C ILE A 119 15.67 -3.72 -6.79
N ALA A 120 14.69 -3.99 -5.93
CA ALA A 120 14.95 -4.15 -4.50
C ALA A 120 15.92 -5.30 -4.23
N SER A 121 15.79 -6.42 -4.94
CA SER A 121 16.71 -7.57 -4.84
C SER A 121 18.11 -7.22 -5.36
N GLU A 122 18.23 -6.56 -6.50
CA GLU A 122 19.51 -6.11 -7.10
C GLU A 122 20.28 -5.17 -6.17
N LEU A 123 19.53 -4.33 -5.42
CA LEU A 123 20.08 -3.37 -4.46
C LEU A 123 20.29 -3.98 -3.06
N ASN A 124 20.16 -5.30 -2.92
CA ASN A 124 20.27 -6.01 -1.63
C ASN A 124 19.35 -5.44 -0.54
N CYS A 125 18.15 -4.97 -0.91
CA CYS A 125 17.15 -4.59 0.05
C CYS A 125 16.55 -5.83 0.72
N THR A 126 16.29 -5.73 2.02
CA THR A 126 15.64 -6.80 2.81
C THR A 126 14.14 -6.60 2.90
N VAL A 127 13.67 -5.38 2.61
CA VAL A 127 12.26 -4.98 2.72
C VAL A 127 11.83 -4.15 1.51
N LEU A 128 10.63 -4.43 1.00
CA LEU A 128 9.90 -3.58 0.04
C LEU A 128 8.66 -3.01 0.72
N ALA A 129 8.61 -1.70 0.91
CA ALA A 129 7.49 -1.00 1.51
C ALA A 129 6.56 -0.39 0.45
N LEU A 130 5.25 -0.61 0.60
CA LEU A 130 4.22 -0.07 -0.30
C LEU A 130 3.19 0.74 0.48
N GLY A 131 2.76 1.89 -0.09
CA GLY A 131 1.86 2.85 0.52
C GLY A 131 0.37 2.49 0.42
N HIS A 132 -0.01 1.26 0.74
CA HIS A 132 -1.41 0.86 0.82
C HIS A 132 -2.00 1.27 2.18
N THR A 133 -3.18 1.90 2.14
CA THR A 133 -3.92 2.40 3.31
C THR A 133 -4.92 1.37 3.86
N ALA A 134 -5.60 1.69 4.96
CA ALA A 134 -6.71 0.90 5.51
C ALA A 134 -7.84 0.73 4.48
N ASP A 135 -8.11 1.79 3.72
CA ASP A 135 -9.15 1.77 2.67
C ASP A 135 -8.79 0.84 1.52
N ASP A 136 -7.51 0.79 1.09
CA ASP A 136 -7.03 -0.20 0.11
C ASP A 136 -7.24 -1.64 0.60
N CYS A 137 -7.04 -1.89 1.89
CA CYS A 137 -7.28 -3.19 2.50
C CYS A 137 -8.78 -3.53 2.48
N SER A 138 -9.64 -2.57 2.80
CA SER A 138 -11.10 -2.71 2.75
C SER A 138 -11.58 -2.97 1.31
N GLU A 139 -11.14 -2.16 0.33
CA GLU A 139 -11.43 -2.37 -1.09
C GLU A 139 -11.01 -3.79 -1.55
N SER A 140 -9.83 -4.23 -1.13
CA SER A 140 -9.32 -5.57 -1.48
C SER A 140 -10.16 -6.69 -0.85
N LEU A 141 -10.60 -6.53 0.40
CA LEU A 141 -11.49 -7.47 1.08
C LEU A 141 -12.80 -7.62 0.32
N PHE A 142 -13.50 -6.52 0.07
CA PHE A 142 -14.80 -6.55 -0.60
C PHE A 142 -14.70 -7.06 -2.02
N ARG A 143 -13.64 -6.70 -2.76
CA ARG A 143 -13.39 -7.27 -4.09
C ARG A 143 -13.21 -8.79 -4.04
N ASN A 144 -12.48 -9.30 -3.05
CA ASN A 144 -12.27 -10.73 -2.92
C ASN A 144 -13.55 -11.47 -2.52
N ILE A 145 -14.38 -10.91 -1.64
CA ILE A 145 -15.65 -11.49 -1.24
C ILE A 145 -16.64 -11.51 -2.42
N LEU A 146 -16.83 -10.37 -3.09
CA LEU A 146 -17.89 -10.20 -4.07
C LEU A 146 -17.57 -10.81 -5.45
N PHE A 147 -16.27 -10.84 -5.83
CA PHE A 147 -15.89 -11.24 -7.19
C PHE A 147 -14.95 -12.45 -7.26
N ASN A 148 -14.29 -12.81 -6.16
CA ASN A 148 -13.34 -13.93 -6.15
C ASN A 148 -13.74 -15.08 -5.21
N GLY A 149 -14.87 -14.97 -4.50
CA GLY A 149 -15.36 -16.00 -3.57
C GLY A 149 -14.37 -16.30 -2.43
N ARG A 150 -13.62 -15.29 -1.95
CA ARG A 150 -12.60 -15.46 -0.91
C ARG A 150 -12.69 -14.38 0.15
N ILE A 151 -12.53 -14.75 1.41
CA ILE A 151 -12.30 -13.82 2.51
C ILE A 151 -10.78 -13.59 2.59
N ALA A 152 -10.28 -12.57 1.92
CA ALA A 152 -8.87 -12.22 1.88
C ALA A 152 -8.69 -10.74 1.57
N SER A 153 -7.63 -10.14 2.10
CA SER A 153 -7.25 -8.75 1.83
C SER A 153 -5.75 -8.63 1.53
N LEU A 154 -5.23 -7.41 1.53
CA LEU A 154 -3.80 -7.12 1.41
C LEU A 154 -3.14 -7.45 2.77
N PRO A 155 -2.24 -8.43 2.86
CA PRO A 155 -1.58 -8.73 4.11
C PRO A 155 -0.65 -7.57 4.52
N PRO A 156 -0.57 -7.23 5.83
CA PRO A 156 0.38 -6.22 6.32
C PRO A 156 1.83 -6.56 6.02
N VAL A 157 2.18 -7.85 6.09
CA VAL A 157 3.48 -8.41 5.74
C VAL A 157 3.29 -9.61 4.83
N ALA A 158 4.14 -9.75 3.83
CA ALA A 158 4.22 -10.94 2.98
C ALA A 158 5.67 -11.23 2.62
N GLU A 159 6.02 -12.49 2.55
CA GLU A 159 7.34 -12.92 2.06
C GLU A 159 7.34 -13.05 0.55
N SER A 160 8.46 -12.69 -0.08
CA SER A 160 8.67 -12.96 -1.49
C SER A 160 8.70 -14.46 -1.75
N ARG A 161 8.08 -14.93 -2.83
CA ARG A 161 8.13 -16.34 -3.24
C ARG A 161 9.55 -16.85 -3.51
N LYS A 162 10.48 -15.95 -3.87
CA LYS A 162 11.89 -16.27 -4.08
C LYS A 162 12.73 -16.23 -2.79
N GLY A 163 12.10 -15.85 -1.66
CA GLY A 163 12.79 -15.63 -0.37
C GLY A 163 13.57 -14.31 -0.34
N GLY A 164 14.05 -13.95 0.87
CA GLY A 164 14.99 -12.85 1.08
C GLY A 164 14.42 -11.43 1.08
N LEU A 165 13.23 -11.19 0.55
CA LEU A 165 12.60 -9.86 0.52
C LEU A 165 11.23 -9.91 1.21
N ARG A 166 11.06 -9.10 2.25
CA ARG A 166 9.78 -8.87 2.94
C ARG A 166 9.02 -7.72 2.28
N LEU A 167 7.78 -7.95 1.86
CA LEU A 167 6.86 -6.90 1.47
C LEU A 167 6.10 -6.41 2.68
N ILE A 168 6.12 -5.12 2.96
CA ILE A 168 5.39 -4.52 4.08
C ILE A 168 4.44 -3.41 3.62
N ARG A 169 3.39 -3.16 4.42
CA ARG A 169 2.41 -2.09 4.21
C ARG A 169 2.22 -1.28 5.49
N PRO A 170 3.12 -0.34 5.79
CA PRO A 170 3.11 0.37 7.06
C PRO A 170 1.87 1.24 7.30
N LEU A 171 1.15 1.65 6.23
CA LEU A 171 -0.03 2.52 6.33
C LEU A 171 -1.37 1.77 6.47
N VAL A 172 -1.37 0.45 6.74
CA VAL A 172 -2.61 -0.36 6.84
C VAL A 172 -3.57 0.06 7.96
N PHE A 173 -3.13 0.88 8.91
CA PHE A 173 -3.99 1.50 9.94
C PHE A 173 -4.28 2.97 9.68
N VAL A 174 -3.75 3.54 8.61
CA VAL A 174 -3.96 4.93 8.21
C VAL A 174 -5.09 4.97 7.20
N SER A 175 -6.15 5.74 7.47
CA SER A 175 -7.26 5.92 6.52
C SER A 175 -6.83 6.76 5.33
N GLU A 176 -7.54 6.61 4.21
CA GLU A 176 -7.38 7.42 3.00
C GLU A 176 -7.52 8.92 3.30
N GLU A 177 -8.50 9.29 4.14
CA GLU A 177 -8.72 10.67 4.58
C GLU A 177 -7.50 11.24 5.32
N LEU A 178 -6.98 10.49 6.30
CA LEU A 178 -5.82 10.91 7.08
C LEU A 178 -4.56 10.99 6.22
N SER A 179 -4.38 10.06 5.28
CA SER A 179 -3.27 10.09 4.31
C SER A 179 -3.38 11.30 3.37
N THR A 180 -4.59 11.65 2.95
CA THR A 180 -4.86 12.83 2.11
C THR A 180 -4.54 14.12 2.86
N GLU A 181 -4.97 14.23 4.09
CA GLU A 181 -4.64 15.38 4.94
C GLU A 181 -3.13 15.50 5.18
N TYR A 182 -2.46 14.38 5.46
CA TYR A 182 -1.01 14.33 5.62
C TYR A 182 -0.29 14.81 4.36
N ALA A 183 -0.68 14.30 3.21
CA ALA A 183 -0.12 14.71 1.93
C ALA A 183 -0.33 16.21 1.66
N ARG A 184 -1.52 16.75 1.98
CA ARG A 184 -1.83 18.17 1.84
C ARG A 184 -0.93 19.04 2.72
N VAL A 185 -0.73 18.66 3.99
CA VAL A 185 0.11 19.39 4.95
C VAL A 185 1.56 19.44 4.48
N HIS A 186 2.06 18.37 3.84
CA HIS A 186 3.45 18.28 3.35
C HIS A 186 3.61 18.66 1.87
N GLY A 187 2.56 19.16 1.20
CA GLY A 187 2.63 19.61 -0.19
C GLY A 187 2.83 18.47 -1.20
N PHE A 188 2.42 17.25 -0.86
CA PHE A 188 2.47 16.09 -1.78
C PHE A 188 1.25 16.06 -2.69
N LEU A 189 1.32 16.80 -3.78
CA LEU A 189 0.29 16.74 -4.80
C LEU A 189 0.42 15.43 -5.58
N PRO A 190 -0.68 14.67 -5.77
CA PRO A 190 -0.63 13.44 -6.54
C PRO A 190 -0.31 13.75 -8.00
N ILE A 191 0.60 12.99 -8.58
CA ILE A 191 0.86 13.03 -10.02
C ILE A 191 -0.19 12.13 -10.68
N ALA A 192 -1.09 12.73 -11.43
CA ALA A 192 -2.16 12.02 -12.10
C ALA A 192 -1.63 11.10 -13.21
N CYS A 193 -2.30 9.96 -13.41
CA CYS A 193 -2.03 9.06 -14.52
C CYS A 193 -2.59 9.62 -15.84
N VAL A 194 -1.84 9.50 -16.94
CA VAL A 194 -2.30 9.92 -18.29
C VAL A 194 -3.52 9.13 -18.76
N CYS A 195 -3.72 7.90 -18.29
CA CYS A 195 -4.86 7.06 -18.67
C CYS A 195 -6.20 7.54 -18.07
N GLY A 196 -6.18 8.51 -17.14
CA GLY A 196 -7.38 8.95 -16.43
C GLY A 196 -7.98 7.87 -15.52
N GLU A 197 -9.14 8.17 -14.96
CA GLU A 197 -9.93 7.17 -14.25
C GLU A 197 -10.65 6.27 -15.26
N LYS A 198 -10.47 4.96 -15.11
CA LYS A 198 -11.17 3.94 -15.88
C LYS A 198 -12.28 3.34 -15.04
N GLU A 199 -13.43 3.06 -15.65
CA GLU A 199 -14.45 2.22 -15.05
C GLU A 199 -13.83 0.88 -14.67
N SER A 200 -14.01 0.46 -13.43
CA SER A 200 -13.43 -0.77 -12.91
C SER A 200 -14.19 -1.25 -11.67
N VAL A 201 -14.18 -2.55 -11.45
CA VAL A 201 -14.69 -3.19 -10.22
C VAL A 201 -14.13 -2.51 -8.96
N ARG A 202 -12.89 -2.01 -9.01
CA ARG A 202 -12.30 -1.30 -7.87
C ARG A 202 -13.01 0.03 -7.60
N LYS A 203 -13.39 0.77 -8.65
CA LYS A 203 -14.14 2.02 -8.53
C LYS A 203 -15.53 1.78 -7.95
N GLU A 204 -16.24 0.77 -8.46
CA GLU A 204 -17.57 0.39 -7.95
C GLU A 204 -17.54 0.03 -6.46
N ILE A 205 -16.53 -0.75 -6.04
CA ILE A 205 -16.35 -1.10 -4.61
C ILE A 205 -16.05 0.15 -3.78
N ARG A 206 -15.23 1.06 -4.27
CA ARG A 206 -14.92 2.31 -3.57
C ARG A 206 -16.18 3.15 -3.38
N GLU A 207 -16.96 3.35 -4.43
CA GLU A 207 -18.22 4.09 -4.39
C GLU A 207 -19.22 3.45 -3.42
N PHE A 208 -19.31 2.12 -3.41
CA PHE A 208 -20.11 1.39 -2.44
C PHE A 208 -19.64 1.66 -1.00
N LEU A 209 -18.35 1.52 -0.72
CA LEU A 209 -17.80 1.77 0.62
C LEU A 209 -17.98 3.22 1.06
N ASP A 210 -17.77 4.18 0.16
CA ASP A 210 -17.96 5.61 0.46
C ASP A 210 -19.44 5.94 0.73
N SER A 211 -20.35 5.33 0.00
CA SER A 211 -21.79 5.41 0.28
C SER A 211 -22.14 4.88 1.69
N MET A 212 -21.50 3.80 2.11
CA MET A 212 -21.70 3.24 3.46
C MET A 212 -21.10 4.13 4.54
N LYS A 213 -19.89 4.66 4.34
CA LYS A 213 -19.23 5.61 5.26
C LYS A 213 -20.08 6.86 5.47
N GLY A 214 -20.72 7.38 4.42
CA GLY A 214 -21.61 8.54 4.51
C GLY A 214 -22.88 8.31 5.34
N ARG A 215 -23.30 7.06 5.49
CA ARG A 215 -24.53 6.69 6.24
C ARG A 215 -24.26 6.16 7.64
N HIS A 216 -23.10 5.57 7.87
CA HIS A 216 -22.76 4.87 9.12
C HIS A 216 -21.39 5.29 9.63
N LEU A 217 -21.38 5.96 10.77
CA LEU A 217 -20.13 6.34 11.45
C LEU A 217 -19.36 5.09 11.90
N GLY A 218 -18.04 5.13 11.76
CA GLY A 218 -17.14 4.06 12.23
C GLY A 218 -17.06 2.83 11.33
N ILE A 219 -17.67 2.82 10.14
CA ILE A 219 -17.65 1.63 9.27
C ILE A 219 -16.24 1.27 8.79
N SER A 220 -15.40 2.26 8.52
CA SER A 220 -14.00 2.03 8.13
C SER A 220 -13.20 1.36 9.23
N ASP A 221 -13.39 1.80 10.48
CA ASP A 221 -12.74 1.19 11.64
C ASP A 221 -13.24 -0.23 11.87
N SER A 222 -14.56 -0.47 11.71
CA SER A 222 -15.15 -1.80 11.83
C SER A 222 -14.61 -2.78 10.80
N VAL A 223 -14.49 -2.37 9.53
CA VAL A 223 -13.92 -3.21 8.46
C VAL A 223 -12.45 -3.51 8.73
N THR A 224 -11.69 -2.50 9.15
CA THR A 224 -10.27 -2.66 9.51
C THR A 224 -10.11 -3.61 10.71
N ALA A 225 -10.95 -3.48 11.72
CA ALA A 225 -10.96 -4.36 12.88
C ALA A 225 -11.31 -5.81 12.50
N ALA A 226 -12.29 -6.02 11.62
CA ALA A 226 -12.70 -7.33 11.14
C ALA A 226 -11.56 -8.11 10.46
N LEU A 227 -10.64 -7.43 9.78
CA LEU A 227 -9.45 -8.05 9.17
C LEU A 227 -8.50 -8.70 10.20
N GLY A 228 -8.56 -8.28 11.45
CA GLY A 228 -7.76 -8.83 12.56
C GLY A 228 -8.58 -9.62 13.58
N ASN A 229 -9.90 -9.79 13.35
CA ASN A 229 -10.82 -10.46 14.27
C ASN A 229 -11.72 -11.42 13.49
N VAL A 230 -11.13 -12.52 13.03
CA VAL A 230 -11.83 -13.53 12.22
C VAL A 230 -12.21 -14.72 13.10
N ASN A 231 -13.51 -15.02 13.21
CA ASN A 231 -13.99 -16.25 13.82
C ASN A 231 -13.94 -17.37 12.79
N LEU A 232 -12.89 -18.17 12.81
CA LEU A 232 -12.67 -19.25 11.86
C LEU A 232 -13.71 -20.39 12.00
N TYR A 233 -14.27 -20.58 13.21
CA TYR A 233 -15.26 -21.63 13.48
C TYR A 233 -16.63 -21.32 12.84
N SER A 234 -16.92 -20.06 12.53
CA SER A 234 -18.13 -19.66 11.83
C SER A 234 -18.02 -19.71 10.31
N LEU A 235 -16.85 -20.11 9.77
CA LEU A 235 -16.57 -20.19 8.33
C LEU A 235 -16.54 -21.64 7.86
N PHE A 236 -16.88 -21.90 6.58
CA PHE A 236 -16.96 -23.24 5.99
C PHE A 236 -15.57 -23.80 5.55
N GLY A 237 -14.52 -23.55 6.32
CA GLY A 237 -13.16 -24.03 6.01
C GLY A 237 -13.01 -25.54 6.29
N LYS A 238 -12.41 -26.29 5.35
CA LYS A 238 -12.23 -27.75 5.46
C LYS A 238 -11.24 -28.19 6.56
N THR A 239 -10.44 -27.27 7.09
CA THR A 239 -9.39 -27.53 8.08
C THR A 239 -9.78 -27.15 9.52
N LEU A 240 -11.02 -26.69 9.72
CA LEU A 240 -11.50 -26.30 11.04
C LEU A 240 -12.18 -27.49 11.72
N GLU A 241 -11.90 -27.65 13.00
CA GLU A 241 -12.70 -28.54 13.83
C GLU A 241 -14.16 -28.06 13.85
N PRO A 242 -15.16 -28.98 13.93
CA PRO A 242 -16.56 -28.57 13.97
C PRO A 242 -16.79 -27.61 15.13
N ALA A 243 -17.55 -26.54 14.85
CA ALA A 243 -17.97 -25.62 15.90
C ALA A 243 -18.76 -26.40 16.96
N VAL A 244 -18.37 -26.27 18.22
CA VAL A 244 -19.17 -26.75 19.33
C VAL A 244 -20.38 -25.80 19.41
N ALA A 245 -21.61 -26.35 19.36
CA ALA A 245 -22.81 -25.56 19.58
C ALA A 245 -22.69 -24.91 20.96
N GLU A 246 -22.75 -23.56 21.01
CA GLU A 246 -22.96 -22.87 22.28
C GLU A 246 -24.37 -23.26 22.75
N ASP A 247 -24.46 -23.95 23.88
CA ASP A 247 -25.72 -24.22 24.50
C ASP A 247 -26.38 -22.89 24.82
N GLU A 248 -27.59 -22.67 24.27
CA GLU A 248 -28.44 -21.52 24.57
C GLU A 248 -28.77 -21.55 26.07
N GLU A 249 -28.12 -20.67 26.87
CA GLU A 249 -28.56 -20.30 28.21
C GLU A 249 -29.56 -19.13 28.15
#